data_68bed1f87c0ee0f80e7acad5484b7311
#
_entry.id   68bed1f87c0ee0f80e7acad5484b7311
#
_cell.length_a   1.000
_cell.length_b   1.000
_cell.length_c   1.000
_cell.angle_alpha   90.00
_cell.angle_beta   90.00
_cell.angle_gamma   90.00
#
_symmetry.space_group_name_H-M   'P 1'
#
loop_
_entity.id
_entity.type
_entity.pdbx_description
1 polymer ?
#
loop_
_entity_poly.entity_id
_entity_poly.type
_entity_poly.pdbx_seq_one_letter_code
_entity_poly.pdbx_strand_id
1 'polypeptide(L)'
;LFTGVGADFSGLTWNKKLASGIGAVNMPALVNADDFGRAVALDIDANGYRLAVGASVDDSGGAGRGAVHLFTGSGTDFSGLTWVKKLASSTGASGMPALTNLDEFGYALALREDTLAVGAPLDDTGGTDRGAVYLFRGVGTDFSGLTWQNKFASGTGADSMPTLANNDHFGSSIALDGNRLAVGAPAEVAGATGNGAVYLL
;
A
#
# COMPACT_ATOMS: atom_id res chain seq x y z
N LEU A 1 15.60 -8.24 -1.42
CA LEU A 1 16.20 -7.04 -0.88
C LEU A 1 17.68 -7.00 -1.25
N PHE A 2 18.16 -5.85 -1.63
CA PHE A 2 19.55 -5.62 -2.04
C PHE A 2 20.09 -4.42 -1.25
N THR A 3 21.38 -4.46 -0.95
CA THR A 3 22.12 -3.34 -0.39
C THR A 3 23.25 -2.95 -1.32
N GLY A 4 23.54 -1.68 -1.45
CA GLY A 4 24.63 -1.19 -2.32
C GLY A 4 25.39 -0.05 -1.68
N VAL A 5 26.59 0.20 -2.17
CA VAL A 5 27.54 1.14 -1.58
C VAL A 5 27.78 2.37 -2.47
N GLY A 6 27.14 2.48 -3.63
CA GLY A 6 27.31 3.59 -4.56
C GLY A 6 26.00 4.27 -4.94
N ALA A 7 26.08 5.54 -5.33
CA ALA A 7 24.94 6.30 -5.84
C ALA A 7 24.41 5.76 -7.20
N ASP A 8 25.17 4.93 -7.87
CA ASP A 8 24.91 4.31 -9.17
C ASP A 8 24.46 2.84 -9.08
N PHE A 9 24.14 2.39 -7.86
CA PHE A 9 23.82 0.98 -7.55
C PHE A 9 24.95 -0.01 -7.86
N SER A 10 26.17 0.46 -8.10
CA SER A 10 27.33 -0.44 -8.21
C SER A 10 27.59 -1.15 -6.88
N GLY A 11 27.98 -2.41 -6.94
CA GLY A 11 28.23 -3.21 -5.75
C GLY A 11 26.98 -3.68 -5.01
N LEU A 12 25.81 -3.68 -5.66
CA LEU A 12 24.60 -4.31 -5.09
C LEU A 12 24.87 -5.77 -4.75
N THR A 13 24.60 -6.13 -3.49
CA THR A 13 24.64 -7.51 -3.03
C THR A 13 23.22 -7.99 -2.69
N TRP A 14 22.91 -9.21 -3.10
CA TRP A 14 21.67 -9.84 -2.68
C TRP A 14 21.69 -10.07 -1.17
N ASN A 15 20.65 -9.64 -0.46
CA ASN A 15 20.56 -9.75 0.99
C ASN A 15 19.63 -10.89 1.42
N LYS A 16 18.34 -10.80 1.13
CA LYS A 16 17.36 -11.81 1.55
C LYS A 16 16.08 -11.80 0.70
N LYS A 17 15.36 -12.90 0.77
CA LYS A 17 14.00 -13.05 0.24
C LYS A 17 13.01 -13.00 1.40
N LEU A 18 11.90 -12.30 1.21
CA LEU A 18 10.71 -12.39 2.06
C LEU A 18 9.72 -13.34 1.41
N ALA A 19 9.30 -14.35 2.13
CA ALA A 19 8.27 -15.29 1.68
C ALA A 19 7.60 -15.94 2.91
N SER A 20 6.64 -16.82 2.69
CA SER A 20 5.89 -17.49 3.75
C SER A 20 6.82 -18.05 4.84
N GLY A 21 6.73 -17.53 6.05
CA GLY A 21 7.51 -17.96 7.21
C GLY A 21 9.01 -17.66 7.17
N ILE A 22 9.54 -16.97 6.15
CA ILE A 22 10.99 -16.73 6.00
C ILE A 22 11.33 -15.28 5.63
N GLY A 23 12.55 -14.87 5.98
CA GLY A 23 13.16 -13.61 5.56
C GLY A 23 13.04 -12.46 6.56
N ALA A 24 12.12 -12.52 7.51
CA ALA A 24 11.99 -11.57 8.60
C ALA A 24 11.73 -12.30 9.92
N VAL A 25 12.10 -11.66 11.02
CA VAL A 25 11.69 -12.15 12.36
C VAL A 25 10.17 -12.08 12.44
N ASN A 26 9.55 -13.10 13.00
CA ASN A 26 8.08 -13.24 13.13
C ASN A 26 7.32 -13.23 11.80
N MET A 27 7.98 -13.50 10.67
CA MET A 27 7.29 -13.58 9.37
C MET A 27 6.17 -14.64 9.44
N PRO A 28 4.90 -14.25 9.19
CA PRO A 28 3.81 -15.21 9.22
C PRO A 28 3.85 -16.17 8.03
N ALA A 29 3.16 -17.30 8.15
CA ALA A 29 2.79 -18.09 7.01
C ALA A 29 1.84 -17.28 6.11
N LEU A 30 2.14 -17.23 4.82
CA LEU A 30 1.26 -16.65 3.80
C LEU A 30 0.34 -17.76 3.26
N VAL A 31 -0.85 -17.39 2.85
CA VAL A 31 -1.79 -18.31 2.20
C VAL A 31 -1.49 -18.35 0.70
N ASN A 32 -1.87 -19.42 0.04
CA ASN A 32 -1.68 -19.55 -1.41
C ASN A 32 -2.52 -18.51 -2.15
N ALA A 33 -1.92 -17.91 -3.16
CA ALA A 33 -2.52 -16.90 -4.02
C ALA A 33 -2.79 -15.52 -3.38
N ASP A 34 -2.22 -15.20 -2.20
CA ASP A 34 -2.34 -13.87 -1.58
C ASP A 34 -1.72 -12.73 -2.41
N ASP A 35 -0.94 -13.06 -3.44
CA ASP A 35 -0.20 -12.10 -4.28
C ASP A 35 0.77 -11.22 -3.46
N PHE A 36 1.40 -11.81 -2.42
CA PHE A 36 2.37 -11.11 -1.57
C PHE A 36 3.56 -10.61 -2.40
N GLY A 37 3.82 -9.32 -2.34
CA GLY A 37 4.83 -8.65 -3.16
C GLY A 37 4.24 -7.91 -4.35
N ARG A 38 2.92 -7.80 -4.46
CA ARG A 38 2.21 -7.03 -5.48
C ARG A 38 2.73 -5.61 -5.58
N ALA A 39 2.90 -4.97 -4.45
CA ALA A 39 3.50 -3.66 -4.30
C ALA A 39 4.47 -3.67 -3.13
N VAL A 40 5.48 -2.81 -3.19
CA VAL A 40 6.42 -2.58 -2.10
C VAL A 40 6.66 -1.08 -1.95
N ALA A 41 6.73 -0.60 -0.71
CA ALA A 41 7.14 0.75 -0.39
C ALA A 41 8.13 0.72 0.77
N LEU A 42 9.26 1.38 0.60
CA LEU A 42 10.36 1.42 1.54
C LEU A 42 10.66 2.87 1.90
N ASP A 43 10.70 3.18 3.18
CA ASP A 43 11.12 4.46 3.71
C ASP A 43 12.24 4.25 4.73
N ILE A 44 13.28 5.08 4.65
CA ILE A 44 14.48 4.98 5.47
C ILE A 44 14.77 6.33 6.10
N ASP A 45 14.98 6.35 7.40
CA ASP A 45 15.40 7.54 8.14
C ASP A 45 16.55 7.22 9.13
N ALA A 46 16.90 8.18 9.97
CA ALA A 46 17.98 8.03 10.96
C ALA A 46 17.69 6.93 12.02
N ASN A 47 16.45 6.50 12.17
CA ASN A 47 16.02 5.52 13.17
C ASN A 47 15.96 4.09 12.61
N GLY A 48 16.06 3.95 11.29
CA GLY A 48 15.99 2.67 10.62
C GLY A 48 15.15 2.69 9.34
N TYR A 49 14.57 1.57 9.00
CA TYR A 49 13.75 1.44 7.80
C TYR A 49 12.37 0.83 8.11
N ARG A 50 11.42 1.23 7.33
CA ARG A 50 10.03 0.76 7.33
C ARG A 50 9.71 0.24 5.94
N LEU A 51 9.14 -0.95 5.88
CA LEU A 51 8.78 -1.59 4.62
C LEU A 51 7.30 -1.99 4.69
N ALA A 52 6.54 -1.61 3.68
CA ALA A 52 5.19 -2.09 3.44
C ALA A 52 5.19 -3.00 2.21
N VAL A 53 4.51 -4.14 2.29
CA VAL A 53 4.38 -5.12 1.21
C VAL A 53 2.91 -5.45 1.03
N GLY A 54 2.40 -5.23 -0.18
CA GLY A 54 1.03 -5.55 -0.56
C GLY A 54 0.85 -7.03 -0.85
N ALA A 55 -0.33 -7.53 -0.50
CA ALA A 55 -0.87 -8.85 -0.78
C ALA A 55 -2.32 -8.65 -1.24
N SER A 56 -2.48 -8.23 -2.50
CA SER A 56 -3.75 -7.65 -2.98
C SER A 56 -4.90 -8.65 -3.08
N VAL A 57 -4.61 -9.93 -3.06
CA VAL A 57 -5.62 -11.01 -3.12
C VAL A 57 -5.75 -11.77 -1.79
N ASP A 58 -5.17 -11.24 -0.70
CA ASP A 58 -5.31 -11.81 0.66
C ASP A 58 -6.79 -11.88 1.07
N ASP A 59 -7.23 -13.06 1.51
CA ASP A 59 -8.62 -13.34 1.86
C ASP A 59 -8.97 -12.99 3.33
N SER A 60 -8.14 -12.20 4.02
CA SER A 60 -8.40 -11.78 5.40
C SER A 60 -9.65 -10.93 5.51
N GLY A 61 -10.66 -11.50 6.13
CA GLY A 61 -11.98 -10.88 6.30
C GLY A 61 -12.96 -11.13 5.15
N GLY A 62 -12.53 -11.70 4.02
CA GLY A 62 -13.36 -12.06 2.86
C GLY A 62 -12.54 -12.14 1.58
N ALA A 63 -13.13 -12.72 0.53
CA ALA A 63 -12.44 -13.06 -0.70
C ALA A 63 -11.82 -11.83 -1.39
N GLY A 64 -10.51 -11.88 -1.65
CA GLY A 64 -9.76 -10.88 -2.40
C GLY A 64 -9.83 -9.46 -1.84
N ARG A 65 -10.10 -9.30 -0.55
CA ARG A 65 -10.14 -7.95 0.07
C ARG A 65 -8.79 -7.28 0.08
N GLY A 66 -7.74 -8.11 0.10
CA GLY A 66 -6.37 -7.66 0.14
C GLY A 66 -5.86 -7.28 1.51
N ALA A 67 -4.55 -7.19 1.61
CA ALA A 67 -3.84 -6.83 2.84
C ALA A 67 -2.51 -6.13 2.57
N VAL A 68 -1.96 -5.50 3.61
CA VAL A 68 -0.60 -4.95 3.62
C VAL A 68 0.15 -5.50 4.81
N HIS A 69 1.31 -6.10 4.58
CA HIS A 69 2.23 -6.53 5.61
C HIS A 69 3.26 -5.45 5.91
N LEU A 70 3.43 -5.12 7.19
CA LEU A 70 4.30 -4.05 7.66
C LEU A 70 5.51 -4.63 8.40
N PHE A 71 6.68 -4.10 8.06
CA PHE A 71 7.96 -4.54 8.60
C PHE A 71 8.80 -3.34 9.02
N THR A 72 9.59 -3.51 10.07
CA THR A 72 10.58 -2.54 10.53
C THR A 72 11.93 -3.19 10.72
N GLY A 73 12.96 -2.40 10.78
CA GLY A 73 14.29 -2.85 11.13
C GLY A 73 15.25 -1.69 11.31
N SER A 74 16.37 -1.97 11.92
CA SER A 74 17.48 -1.04 12.14
C SER A 74 18.69 -1.45 11.29
N GLY A 75 19.57 -0.50 11.03
CA GLY A 75 20.76 -0.75 10.23
C GLY A 75 20.52 -0.56 8.72
N THR A 76 21.54 -0.89 7.94
CA THR A 76 21.57 -0.62 6.49
C THR A 76 21.44 -1.87 5.62
N ASP A 77 21.43 -3.07 6.24
CA ASP A 77 21.56 -4.35 5.55
C ASP A 77 20.32 -5.27 5.64
N PHE A 78 19.21 -4.77 6.17
CA PHE A 78 17.98 -5.54 6.41
C PHE A 78 18.15 -6.80 7.30
N SER A 79 19.28 -6.98 8.00
CA SER A 79 19.52 -8.16 8.83
C SER A 79 18.50 -8.28 9.96
N GLY A 80 18.13 -7.16 10.56
CA GLY A 80 17.15 -7.05 11.65
C GLY A 80 15.70 -6.89 11.22
N LEU A 81 15.36 -7.19 9.96
CA LEU A 81 13.99 -7.01 9.47
C LEU A 81 13.00 -7.87 10.28
N THR A 82 12.00 -7.21 10.86
CA THR A 82 10.97 -7.82 11.71
C THR A 82 9.60 -7.52 11.13
N TRP A 83 8.77 -8.55 10.99
CA TRP A 83 7.35 -8.37 10.71
C TRP A 83 6.64 -7.79 11.94
N VAL A 84 5.87 -6.72 11.76
CA VAL A 84 5.17 -6.02 12.84
C VAL A 84 3.70 -6.41 12.89
N LYS A 85 2.99 -6.20 11.79
CA LYS A 85 1.55 -6.47 11.69
C LYS A 85 1.08 -6.55 10.24
N LYS A 86 -0.16 -6.98 10.09
CA LYS A 86 -0.92 -6.95 8.84
C LYS A 86 -2.06 -5.93 8.96
N LEU A 87 -2.21 -5.07 7.96
CA LEU A 87 -3.42 -4.29 7.72
C LEU A 87 -4.34 -5.11 6.84
N ALA A 88 -5.55 -5.33 7.28
CA ALA A 88 -6.60 -5.99 6.50
C ALA A 88 -7.96 -5.50 6.98
N SER A 89 -9.04 -5.99 6.38
CA SER A 89 -10.39 -5.58 6.73
C SER A 89 -10.63 -5.48 8.23
N SER A 90 -10.93 -4.29 8.74
CA SER A 90 -11.21 -3.97 10.14
C SER A 90 -10.08 -4.27 11.13
N THR A 91 -8.82 -4.45 10.69
CA THR A 91 -7.71 -4.81 11.57
C THR A 91 -6.38 -4.17 11.17
N GLY A 92 -5.46 -4.08 12.12
CA GLY A 92 -4.07 -3.64 11.92
C GLY A 92 -3.79 -2.16 12.16
N ALA A 93 -4.79 -1.29 12.01
CA ALA A 93 -4.70 0.14 12.35
C ALA A 93 -5.90 0.56 13.17
N SER A 94 -5.73 1.59 13.99
CA SER A 94 -6.87 2.20 14.70
C SER A 94 -7.83 2.80 13.67
N GLY A 95 -9.12 2.50 13.80
CA GLY A 95 -10.16 2.98 12.90
C GLY A 95 -10.17 2.34 11.51
N MET A 96 -9.36 1.29 11.25
CA MET A 96 -9.37 0.58 9.96
C MET A 96 -10.78 0.19 9.54
N PRO A 97 -11.28 0.66 8.37
CA PRO A 97 -12.62 0.32 7.91
C PRO A 97 -12.72 -1.14 7.47
N ALA A 98 -13.95 -1.64 7.38
CA ALA A 98 -14.22 -2.88 6.69
C ALA A 98 -14.00 -2.69 5.18
N LEU A 99 -13.27 -3.62 4.57
CA LEU A 99 -13.09 -3.71 3.13
C LEU A 99 -14.18 -4.59 2.53
N THR A 100 -14.48 -4.41 1.25
CA THR A 100 -15.42 -5.23 0.50
C THR A 100 -14.66 -6.36 -0.23
N ASN A 101 -15.36 -7.40 -0.62
CA ASN A 101 -14.72 -8.48 -1.38
C ASN A 101 -14.24 -7.96 -2.74
N LEU A 102 -13.06 -8.38 -3.14
CA LEU A 102 -12.37 -8.00 -4.37
C LEU A 102 -11.88 -6.55 -4.46
N ASP A 103 -11.87 -5.78 -3.37
CA ASP A 103 -11.30 -4.41 -3.34
C ASP A 103 -9.83 -4.36 -3.76
N GLU A 104 -9.09 -5.46 -3.59
CA GLU A 104 -7.65 -5.56 -3.86
C GLU A 104 -6.80 -4.54 -3.08
N PHE A 105 -7.14 -4.27 -1.81
CA PHE A 105 -6.38 -3.41 -0.94
C PHE A 105 -4.91 -3.87 -0.82
N GLY A 106 -3.97 -2.97 -1.04
CA GLY A 106 -2.54 -3.30 -1.11
C GLY A 106 -2.02 -3.48 -2.54
N TYR A 107 -2.85 -3.19 -3.55
CA TYR A 107 -2.46 -3.23 -4.96
C TYR A 107 -1.34 -2.23 -5.30
N ALA A 108 -1.40 -1.03 -4.75
CA ALA A 108 -0.38 -0.01 -4.84
C ALA A 108 -0.08 0.57 -3.45
N LEU A 109 1.16 0.97 -3.23
CA LEU A 109 1.64 1.47 -1.94
C LEU A 109 2.55 2.69 -2.14
N ALA A 110 2.39 3.68 -1.27
CA ALA A 110 3.38 4.72 -1.05
C ALA A 110 3.58 4.95 0.44
N LEU A 111 4.83 5.01 0.88
CA LEU A 111 5.23 5.17 2.27
C LEU A 111 6.25 6.29 2.37
N ARG A 112 5.95 7.30 3.15
CA ARG A 112 6.84 8.44 3.36
C ARG A 112 6.66 9.02 4.75
N GLU A 113 7.73 9.14 5.49
CA GLU A 113 7.71 9.74 6.83
C GLU A 113 6.61 9.10 7.72
N ASP A 114 5.61 9.89 8.15
CA ASP A 114 4.52 9.45 9.01
C ASP A 114 3.26 8.95 8.26
N THR A 115 3.34 8.80 6.94
CA THR A 115 2.19 8.56 6.09
C THR A 115 2.35 7.29 5.25
N LEU A 116 1.31 6.45 5.24
CA LEU A 116 1.14 5.31 4.35
C LEU A 116 -0.13 5.50 3.51
N ALA A 117 0.01 5.43 2.20
CA ALA A 117 -1.11 5.41 1.26
C ALA A 117 -1.21 4.02 0.61
N VAL A 118 -2.43 3.50 0.52
CA VAL A 118 -2.72 2.15 0.03
C VAL A 118 -3.83 2.20 -1.02
N GLY A 119 -3.54 1.70 -2.21
CA GLY A 119 -4.50 1.59 -3.31
C GLY A 119 -5.34 0.33 -3.24
N ALA A 120 -6.60 0.48 -3.64
CA ALA A 120 -7.61 -0.55 -3.78
C ALA A 120 -8.39 -0.27 -5.08
N PRO A 121 -7.86 -0.65 -6.26
CA PRO A 121 -8.39 -0.19 -7.54
C PRO A 121 -9.76 -0.77 -7.91
N LEU A 122 -10.19 -1.84 -7.27
CA LEU A 122 -11.50 -2.45 -7.50
C LEU A 122 -12.52 -2.10 -6.39
N ASP A 123 -12.22 -1.11 -5.53
CA ASP A 123 -13.16 -0.63 -4.52
C ASP A 123 -14.41 -0.03 -5.18
N ASP A 124 -15.59 -0.49 -4.75
CA ASP A 124 -16.90 -0.16 -5.32
C ASP A 124 -17.51 1.14 -4.77
N THR A 125 -16.75 1.99 -4.07
CA THR A 125 -17.29 3.25 -3.53
C THR A 125 -17.77 4.17 -4.65
N GLY A 126 -19.07 4.39 -4.68
CA GLY A 126 -19.77 5.22 -5.67
C GLY A 126 -20.14 4.49 -6.96
N GLY A 127 -19.67 3.27 -7.20
CA GLY A 127 -20.00 2.42 -8.34
C GLY A 127 -18.94 1.35 -8.61
N THR A 128 -19.16 0.48 -9.58
CA THR A 128 -18.34 -0.70 -9.85
C THR A 128 -16.91 -0.33 -10.22
N ASP A 129 -15.94 -0.90 -9.49
CA ASP A 129 -14.49 -0.83 -9.75
C ASP A 129 -13.98 0.61 -9.99
N ARG A 130 -14.57 1.59 -9.33
CA ARG A 130 -14.12 2.99 -9.42
C ARG A 130 -12.77 3.20 -8.76
N GLY A 131 -12.50 2.39 -7.74
CA GLY A 131 -11.27 2.38 -6.98
C GLY A 131 -11.20 3.41 -5.86
N ALA A 132 -10.23 3.19 -4.98
CA ALA A 132 -10.00 4.05 -3.82
C ALA A 132 -8.53 4.07 -3.41
N VAL A 133 -8.16 5.10 -2.63
CA VAL A 133 -6.91 5.18 -1.88
C VAL A 133 -7.22 5.39 -0.41
N TYR A 134 -6.65 4.56 0.44
CA TYR A 134 -6.75 4.64 1.89
C TYR A 134 -5.49 5.29 2.46
N LEU A 135 -5.67 6.31 3.29
CA LEU A 135 -4.60 7.05 3.92
C LEU A 135 -4.51 6.73 5.41
N PHE A 136 -3.29 6.45 5.85
CA PHE A 136 -2.96 6.19 7.26
C PHE A 136 -1.86 7.14 7.73
N ARG A 137 -1.91 7.54 9.00
CA ARG A 137 -0.86 8.28 9.69
C ARG A 137 -0.49 7.59 11.01
N GLY A 138 0.59 8.06 11.62
CA GLY A 138 1.12 7.44 12.83
C GLY A 138 2.02 6.25 12.52
N VAL A 139 2.68 6.28 11.34
CA VAL A 139 3.65 5.25 10.95
C VAL A 139 4.76 5.15 12.00
N GLY A 140 5.25 6.29 12.50
CA GLY A 140 6.33 6.33 13.48
C GLY A 140 7.52 5.48 13.04
N THR A 141 8.24 4.92 14.00
CA THR A 141 9.38 4.02 13.73
C THR A 141 8.98 2.54 13.61
N ASP A 142 7.77 2.18 14.08
CA ASP A 142 7.36 0.78 14.28
C ASP A 142 5.91 0.48 13.91
N PHE A 143 5.21 1.42 13.29
CA PHE A 143 3.79 1.35 12.96
C PHE A 143 2.84 1.15 14.17
N SER A 144 3.31 1.30 15.42
CA SER A 144 2.48 1.07 16.60
C SER A 144 1.30 2.03 16.70
N GLY A 145 1.52 3.30 16.33
CA GLY A 145 0.54 4.37 16.33
C GLY A 145 -0.33 4.48 15.07
N LEU A 146 -0.25 3.51 14.17
CA LEU A 146 -0.91 3.62 12.87
C LEU A 146 -2.43 3.76 12.99
N THR A 147 -2.97 4.83 12.41
CA THR A 147 -4.37 5.22 12.47
C THR A 147 -4.89 5.48 11.06
N TRP A 148 -6.04 4.92 10.72
CA TRP A 148 -6.75 5.30 9.50
C TRP A 148 -7.18 6.76 9.56
N GLN A 149 -6.97 7.51 8.49
CA GLN A 149 -7.28 8.94 8.41
C GLN A 149 -8.40 9.23 7.44
N ASN A 150 -8.29 8.71 6.21
CA ASN A 150 -9.20 9.08 5.15
C ASN A 150 -9.24 8.01 4.05
N LYS A 151 -10.30 8.05 3.25
CA LYS A 151 -10.47 7.31 2.01
C LYS A 151 -10.78 8.29 0.89
N PHE A 152 -9.94 8.33 -0.12
CA PHE A 152 -10.19 9.06 -1.36
C PHE A 152 -10.85 8.10 -2.35
N ALA A 153 -12.04 8.43 -2.79
CA ALA A 153 -12.82 7.64 -3.73
C ALA A 153 -13.79 8.53 -4.49
N SER A 154 -14.61 7.98 -5.37
CA SER A 154 -15.57 8.71 -6.19
C SER A 154 -16.41 9.70 -5.38
N GLY A 155 -16.20 11.00 -5.60
CA GLY A 155 -16.94 12.09 -4.94
C GLY A 155 -16.73 12.24 -3.43
N THR A 156 -15.68 11.62 -2.86
CA THR A 156 -15.41 11.65 -1.41
C THR A 156 -13.93 11.66 -1.06
N GLY A 157 -13.61 12.14 0.13
CA GLY A 157 -12.27 12.10 0.72
C GLY A 157 -11.46 13.39 0.58
N ALA A 158 -11.69 14.19 -0.45
CA ALA A 158 -11.09 15.52 -0.62
C ALA A 158 -12.16 16.52 -1.06
N ASP A 159 -11.90 17.79 -0.80
CA ASP A 159 -12.75 18.87 -1.31
C ASP A 159 -12.75 18.82 -2.84
N SER A 160 -13.94 18.88 -3.42
CA SER A 160 -14.12 18.82 -4.88
C SER A 160 -13.56 17.55 -5.55
N MET A 161 -13.43 16.44 -4.82
CA MET A 161 -13.10 15.15 -5.41
C MET A 161 -14.11 14.82 -6.51
N PRO A 162 -13.69 14.60 -7.77
CA PRO A 162 -14.61 14.33 -8.86
C PRO A 162 -15.32 12.98 -8.69
N THR A 163 -16.48 12.85 -9.34
CA THR A 163 -17.12 11.56 -9.50
C THR A 163 -16.35 10.75 -10.54
N LEU A 164 -15.83 9.61 -10.13
CA LEU A 164 -15.16 8.64 -11.00
C LEU A 164 -16.21 7.84 -11.79
N ALA A 165 -15.84 7.35 -12.96
CA ALA A 165 -16.68 6.43 -13.72
C ALA A 165 -16.43 4.96 -13.29
N ASN A 166 -17.33 4.08 -13.66
CA ASN A 166 -17.16 2.65 -13.40
C ASN A 166 -15.94 2.11 -14.16
N ASN A 167 -15.16 1.28 -13.49
CA ASN A 167 -13.92 0.68 -13.98
C ASN A 167 -12.76 1.67 -14.21
N ASP A 168 -12.76 2.86 -13.61
CA ASP A 168 -11.63 3.81 -13.72
C ASP A 168 -10.36 3.28 -13.02
N HIS A 169 -10.53 2.40 -12.04
CA HIS A 169 -9.45 1.79 -11.27
C HIS A 169 -8.54 2.82 -10.58
N PHE A 170 -9.12 3.88 -10.00
CA PHE A 170 -8.39 4.86 -9.19
C PHE A 170 -7.67 4.17 -8.03
N GLY A 171 -6.39 4.50 -7.83
CA GLY A 171 -5.56 3.81 -6.84
C GLY A 171 -4.68 2.69 -7.41
N SER A 172 -4.67 2.50 -8.74
CA SER A 172 -3.79 1.52 -9.40
C SER A 172 -2.30 1.86 -9.27
N SER A 173 -1.97 3.13 -9.09
CA SER A 173 -0.61 3.59 -8.79
C SER A 173 -0.67 4.80 -7.88
N ILE A 174 0.34 4.94 -7.00
CA ILE A 174 0.38 5.99 -5.98
C ILE A 174 1.81 6.52 -5.86
N ALA A 175 1.93 7.84 -5.79
CA ALA A 175 3.16 8.52 -5.35
C ALA A 175 2.82 9.52 -4.25
N LEU A 176 3.68 9.60 -3.24
CA LEU A 176 3.51 10.44 -2.05
C LEU A 176 4.77 11.24 -1.78
N ASP A 177 4.64 12.53 -1.55
CA ASP A 177 5.72 13.40 -1.08
C ASP A 177 5.16 14.45 -0.10
N GLY A 178 5.51 14.34 1.17
CA GLY A 178 4.95 15.13 2.25
C GLY A 178 3.42 14.97 2.32
N ASN A 179 2.69 16.04 2.06
CA ASN A 179 1.22 16.06 2.04
C ASN A 179 0.63 16.09 0.62
N ARG A 180 1.42 15.75 -0.40
CA ARG A 180 1.00 15.70 -1.80
C ARG A 180 0.87 14.27 -2.24
N LEU A 181 -0.25 13.95 -2.87
CA LEU A 181 -0.57 12.61 -3.33
C LEU A 181 -0.89 12.65 -4.82
N ALA A 182 -0.22 11.81 -5.60
CA ALA A 182 -0.55 11.56 -7.01
C ALA A 182 -1.09 10.14 -7.15
N VAL A 183 -2.24 9.98 -7.80
CA VAL A 183 -2.95 8.72 -7.92
C VAL A 183 -3.31 8.45 -9.37
N GLY A 184 -2.93 7.30 -9.89
CA GLY A 184 -3.27 6.86 -11.23
C GLY A 184 -4.61 6.13 -11.29
N ALA A 185 -5.36 6.38 -12.37
CA ALA A 185 -6.60 5.72 -12.78
C ALA A 185 -6.45 5.33 -14.26
N PRO A 186 -5.82 4.17 -14.56
CA PRO A 186 -5.38 3.85 -15.92
C PRO A 186 -6.49 3.56 -16.92
N ALA A 187 -7.68 3.23 -16.44
CA ALA A 187 -8.83 2.92 -17.29
C ALA A 187 -9.83 4.07 -17.41
N GLU A 188 -9.56 5.23 -16.78
CA GLU A 188 -10.42 6.39 -16.81
C GLU A 188 -10.67 6.88 -18.24
N VAL A 189 -11.95 7.14 -18.55
CA VAL A 189 -12.43 7.51 -19.88
C VAL A 189 -12.73 9.01 -19.99
N ALA A 190 -11.76 9.88 -19.71
CA ALA A 190 -11.90 11.30 -19.99
C ALA A 190 -11.92 11.53 -21.50
N GLY A 191 -13.10 11.66 -22.07
CA GLY A 191 -13.31 11.79 -23.51
C GLY A 191 -13.91 10.55 -24.15
N ALA A 192 -13.38 10.03 -25.23
CA ALA A 192 -14.04 8.97 -26.01
C ALA A 192 -13.39 7.57 -25.90
N THR A 193 -12.21 7.45 -25.28
CA THR A 193 -11.49 6.16 -25.15
C THR A 193 -10.64 6.19 -23.89
N GLY A 194 -10.61 5.11 -23.13
CA GLY A 194 -9.86 5.00 -21.87
C GLY A 194 -8.37 5.31 -22.01
N ASN A 195 -8.02 6.57 -21.88
CA ASN A 195 -6.63 7.05 -21.97
C ASN A 195 -5.96 7.09 -20.59
N GLY A 196 -6.72 6.84 -19.53
CA GLY A 196 -6.28 6.96 -18.15
C GLY A 196 -6.12 8.40 -17.69
N ALA A 197 -6.01 8.58 -16.38
CA ALA A 197 -5.79 9.87 -15.73
C ALA A 197 -4.84 9.76 -14.53
N VAL A 198 -4.31 10.92 -14.12
CA VAL A 198 -3.61 11.09 -12.84
C VAL A 198 -4.31 12.20 -12.05
N TYR A 199 -4.66 11.90 -10.83
CA TYR A 199 -5.26 12.83 -9.87
C TYR A 199 -4.19 13.35 -8.92
N LEU A 200 -4.16 14.66 -8.70
CA LEU A 200 -3.24 15.33 -7.79
C LEU A 200 -4.04 15.88 -6.61
N LEU A 201 -3.68 15.43 -5.39
CA LEU A 201 -4.34 15.72 -4.14
C LEU A 201 -3.36 16.31 -3.13
#